data_24ca28f528acf2578ae3468a5c84b4b1
#
_entry.id   24ca28f528acf2578ae3468a5c84b4b1
#
_cell.length_a   1.000
_cell.length_b   1.000
_cell.length_c   1.000
_cell.angle_alpha   90.00
_cell.angle_beta   90.00
_cell.angle_gamma   90.00
#
_symmetry.space_group_name_H-M   'P 1'
#
loop_
_entity.id
_entity.type
_entity.pdbx_description
1 polymer ?
#
loop_
_entity_poly.entity_id
_entity_poly.type
_entity_poly.pdbx_seq_one_letter_code
_entity_poly.pdbx_strand_id
1 'polypeptide(L)'
;MSNSEVLIIGAGPFGVSISAHLHGLSVDHQIVGRPMNTWRARMPIGMLLKSEPYASEIASPTGGYDLAAYYKLKGFDYTDRAVPVSLERFLGYADWYIEKLVPNIQDITATDIRAVGGGFQVTFQDHEPITARKVVVATGVLPYWHIATELSGLPSDLVTHTSEHHELDRFRGRRVAVVGAGQSALETAALLHEAGADVTIVARIPKINWIDPNPATLSRLGHIRRPVTKLCEGWHCAFWNSPTAFRRLPQDMRITKARTVLGPNGSAWLKDRVDGVIETYADHRVKEAIPEGSGVRLLLDGPKRSSIEIDHVVAGTGFRVDPARLPFLPEALRTRIATVNGFPVISRACESTVPGLYFVGAPAAVSNGPSARFIAGTHNTAAKVARSVARRSSSGRGNSVPAGVGRIPQSSKDAAYQETA
;
A
#
# COMPACT_ATOMS: atom_id res chain seq x y z
N MET A 1 19.53 3.10 -26.89
CA MET A 1 19.02 2.15 -25.87
C MET A 1 20.02 2.09 -24.73
N SER A 2 19.63 2.47 -23.52
CA SER A 2 20.49 2.32 -22.34
C SER A 2 20.34 0.89 -21.79
N ASN A 3 21.47 0.33 -21.31
CA ASN A 3 21.50 -0.98 -20.68
C ASN A 3 21.75 -0.80 -19.20
N SER A 4 21.04 -1.55 -18.35
CA SER A 4 21.23 -1.56 -16.91
C SER A 4 21.17 -3.00 -16.36
N GLU A 5 21.85 -3.27 -15.25
CA GLU A 5 21.74 -4.57 -14.58
C GLU A 5 20.35 -4.69 -13.91
N VAL A 6 19.87 -3.61 -13.30
CA VAL A 6 18.57 -3.56 -12.59
C VAL A 6 17.80 -2.30 -12.95
N LEU A 7 16.52 -2.45 -13.29
CA LEU A 7 15.57 -1.35 -13.42
C LEU A 7 14.51 -1.42 -12.34
N ILE A 8 14.31 -0.32 -11.61
CA ILE A 8 13.27 -0.18 -10.58
C ILE A 8 12.14 0.68 -11.16
N ILE A 9 10.93 0.15 -11.24
CA ILE A 9 9.73 0.86 -11.70
C ILE A 9 8.94 1.30 -10.47
N GLY A 10 8.97 2.60 -10.19
CA GLY A 10 8.31 3.26 -9.06
C GLY A 10 9.29 3.83 -8.04
N ALA A 11 9.21 5.15 -7.83
CA ALA A 11 10.06 5.92 -6.92
C ALA A 11 9.34 6.28 -5.60
N GLY A 12 8.51 5.38 -5.09
CA GLY A 12 7.94 5.41 -3.75
C GLY A 12 8.88 4.79 -2.70
N PRO A 13 8.46 4.68 -1.42
CA PRO A 13 9.33 4.23 -0.30
C PRO A 13 10.09 2.93 -0.57
N PHE A 14 9.46 1.94 -1.21
CA PHE A 14 10.14 0.69 -1.56
C PHE A 14 11.19 0.87 -2.66
N GLY A 15 10.85 1.61 -3.73
CA GLY A 15 11.77 1.84 -4.84
C GLY A 15 13.01 2.60 -4.41
N VAL A 16 12.85 3.72 -3.69
CA VAL A 16 13.98 4.53 -3.22
C VAL A 16 14.84 3.79 -2.18
N SER A 17 14.21 2.99 -1.31
CA SER A 17 14.95 2.17 -0.35
C SER A 17 15.79 1.09 -1.04
N ILE A 18 15.25 0.41 -2.06
CA ILE A 18 16.00 -0.60 -2.82
C ILE A 18 17.12 0.06 -3.63
N SER A 19 16.86 1.21 -4.26
CA SER A 19 17.87 1.98 -4.98
C SER A 19 19.03 2.40 -4.08
N ALA A 20 18.74 2.94 -2.89
CA ALA A 20 19.76 3.28 -1.90
C ALA A 20 20.63 2.07 -1.51
N HIS A 21 20.02 0.90 -1.30
CA HIS A 21 20.76 -0.33 -0.99
C HIS A 21 21.61 -0.83 -2.17
N LEU A 22 21.13 -0.71 -3.42
CA LEU A 22 21.89 -1.06 -4.62
C LEU A 22 23.06 -0.11 -4.82
N HIS A 23 22.85 1.18 -4.59
CA HIS A 23 23.94 2.18 -4.61
C HIS A 23 25.03 1.82 -3.58
N GLY A 24 24.64 1.50 -2.35
CA GLY A 24 25.57 1.06 -1.31
C GLY A 24 26.30 -0.26 -1.62
N LEU A 25 25.77 -1.08 -2.54
CA LEU A 25 26.41 -2.30 -3.05
C LEU A 25 27.19 -2.08 -4.36
N SER A 26 27.26 -0.85 -4.86
CA SER A 26 27.87 -0.49 -6.16
C SER A 26 27.29 -1.28 -7.34
N VAL A 27 26.00 -1.56 -7.32
CA VAL A 27 25.28 -2.24 -8.40
C VAL A 27 24.75 -1.21 -9.38
N ASP A 28 25.04 -1.40 -10.67
CA ASP A 28 24.47 -0.58 -11.74
C ASP A 28 22.96 -0.76 -11.78
N HIS A 29 22.22 0.35 -11.63
CA HIS A 29 20.76 0.35 -11.64
C HIS A 29 20.18 1.69 -12.06
N GLN A 30 18.96 1.64 -12.56
CA GLN A 30 18.16 2.82 -12.85
C GLN A 30 16.86 2.75 -12.05
N ILE A 31 16.34 3.90 -11.63
CA ILE A 31 15.05 4.03 -10.98
C ILE A 31 14.20 5.03 -11.73
N VAL A 32 12.98 4.64 -12.06
CA VAL A 32 12.05 5.42 -12.88
C VAL A 32 10.72 5.63 -12.16
N GLY A 33 10.10 6.79 -12.40
CA GLY A 33 8.84 7.21 -11.84
C GLY A 33 8.96 8.48 -11.01
N ARG A 34 7.84 9.22 -10.91
CA ARG A 34 7.79 10.46 -10.11
C ARG A 34 8.04 10.17 -8.62
N PRO A 35 9.04 10.84 -8.00
CA PRO A 35 9.36 10.62 -6.59
C PRO A 35 8.16 10.88 -5.68
N MET A 36 7.83 9.90 -4.84
CA MET A 36 6.74 9.95 -3.85
C MET A 36 5.37 10.38 -4.42
N ASN A 37 5.09 10.10 -5.71
CA ASN A 37 3.89 10.58 -6.40
C ASN A 37 2.57 10.26 -5.67
N THR A 38 2.43 9.06 -5.11
CA THR A 38 1.25 8.68 -4.31
C THR A 38 1.03 9.66 -3.15
N TRP A 39 2.09 10.02 -2.45
CA TRP A 39 2.04 10.91 -1.29
C TRP A 39 1.79 12.38 -1.69
N ARG A 40 2.38 12.81 -2.81
CA ARG A 40 2.28 14.20 -3.28
C ARG A 40 0.97 14.54 -3.99
N ALA A 41 0.39 13.58 -4.70
CA ALA A 41 -0.72 13.85 -5.61
C ALA A 41 -2.01 13.07 -5.29
N ARG A 42 -1.96 12.13 -4.34
CA ARG A 42 -3.08 11.21 -4.08
C ARG A 42 -3.44 11.04 -2.61
N MET A 43 -2.63 11.60 -1.72
CA MET A 43 -2.97 11.69 -0.30
C MET A 43 -3.54 13.08 -0.02
N PRO A 44 -4.63 13.18 0.76
CA PRO A 44 -5.27 14.46 1.00
C PRO A 44 -4.37 15.41 1.82
N ILE A 45 -4.41 16.70 1.47
CA ILE A 45 -3.76 17.76 2.24
C ILE A 45 -4.31 17.75 3.69
N GLY A 46 -3.44 17.93 4.66
CA GLY A 46 -3.82 17.85 6.08
C GLY A 46 -3.82 16.45 6.68
N MET A 47 -3.57 15.42 5.87
CA MET A 47 -3.45 14.05 6.31
C MET A 47 -2.26 13.85 7.27
N LEU A 48 -2.47 12.96 8.25
CA LEU A 48 -1.43 12.49 9.17
C LEU A 48 -1.17 11.00 8.95
N LEU A 49 0.08 10.57 9.05
CA LEU A 49 0.41 9.16 8.91
C LEU A 49 -0.16 8.35 10.09
N LYS A 50 -0.81 7.24 9.78
CA LYS A 50 -1.36 6.32 10.79
C LYS A 50 -0.27 5.65 11.63
N SER A 51 0.87 5.34 11.01
CA SER A 51 1.98 4.68 11.68
C SER A 51 2.68 5.63 12.64
N GLU A 52 3.14 5.09 13.76
CA GLU A 52 3.98 5.81 14.71
C GLU A 52 5.26 6.34 14.00
N PRO A 53 5.86 7.43 14.48
CA PRO A 53 7.05 8.01 13.84
C PRO A 53 8.17 7.00 13.59
N TYR A 54 8.52 6.17 14.60
CA TYR A 54 9.55 5.12 14.44
C TYR A 54 9.25 4.07 13.37
N ALA A 55 7.98 3.95 12.95
CA ALA A 55 7.53 3.02 11.91
C ALA A 55 7.23 3.71 10.57
N SER A 56 7.40 5.04 10.50
CA SER A 56 7.14 5.86 9.32
C SER A 56 8.41 6.20 8.52
N GLU A 57 9.51 5.53 8.81
CA GLU A 57 10.80 5.75 8.17
C GLU A 57 11.11 4.75 7.04
N ILE A 58 11.91 5.19 6.08
CA ILE A 58 12.36 4.42 4.94
C ILE A 58 13.68 3.70 5.32
N ALA A 59 13.75 2.39 5.08
CA ALA A 59 14.97 1.65 5.37
C ALA A 59 16.15 2.12 4.52
N SER A 60 17.28 2.39 5.18
CA SER A 60 18.52 2.81 4.54
C SER A 60 19.63 1.74 4.66
N PRO A 61 20.63 1.72 3.76
CA PRO A 61 21.74 0.78 3.83
C PRO A 61 22.65 1.00 5.04
N THR A 62 22.70 2.23 5.54
CA THR A 62 23.49 2.67 6.70
C THR A 62 22.60 3.43 7.69
N GLY A 63 22.98 3.52 8.95
CA GLY A 63 22.27 4.34 9.94
C GLY A 63 22.36 5.84 9.64
N GLY A 64 21.54 6.64 10.36
CA GLY A 64 21.58 8.11 10.30
C GLY A 64 20.71 8.73 9.21
N TYR A 65 19.89 7.94 8.53
CA TYR A 65 18.92 8.42 7.53
C TYR A 65 17.48 8.04 7.90
N ASP A 66 17.22 7.94 9.20
CA ASP A 66 15.88 7.74 9.77
C ASP A 66 15.14 9.08 9.98
N LEU A 67 13.89 8.99 10.38
CA LEU A 67 13.06 10.16 10.61
C LEU A 67 13.57 11.01 11.77
N ALA A 68 14.12 10.40 12.82
CA ALA A 68 14.70 11.10 13.97
C ALA A 68 15.90 11.96 13.56
N ALA A 69 16.79 11.43 12.70
CA ALA A 69 17.92 12.18 12.17
C ALA A 69 17.48 13.39 11.33
N TYR A 70 16.45 13.23 10.50
CA TYR A 70 15.88 14.34 9.75
C TYR A 70 15.27 15.42 10.66
N TYR A 71 14.50 15.03 11.68
CA TYR A 71 13.91 15.99 12.62
C TYR A 71 15.00 16.76 13.36
N LYS A 72 16.05 16.05 13.84
CA LYS A 72 17.21 16.70 14.46
C LYS A 72 17.90 17.69 13.52
N LEU A 73 18.09 17.32 12.23
CA LEU A 73 18.71 18.19 11.22
C LEU A 73 17.89 19.47 11.01
N LYS A 74 16.55 19.37 11.07
CA LYS A 74 15.63 20.50 10.85
C LYS A 74 15.29 21.28 12.12
N GLY A 75 15.77 20.86 13.29
CA GLY A 75 15.42 21.47 14.57
C GLY A 75 13.98 21.23 15.01
N PHE A 76 13.37 20.13 14.56
CA PHE A 76 12.03 19.74 14.95
C PHE A 76 12.05 18.84 16.17
N ASP A 77 11.04 18.99 17.03
CA ASP A 77 10.83 18.07 18.15
C ASP A 77 10.44 16.69 17.64
N TYR A 78 11.15 15.67 18.08
CA TYR A 78 10.91 14.29 17.70
C TYR A 78 10.52 13.45 18.91
N THR A 79 9.48 12.65 18.70
CA THR A 79 9.08 11.58 19.61
C THR A 79 8.88 10.31 18.79
N ASP A 80 9.28 9.18 19.35
CA ASP A 80 9.10 7.88 18.68
C ASP A 80 7.62 7.52 18.52
N ARG A 81 6.75 8.08 19.37
CA ARG A 81 5.35 7.67 19.54
C ARG A 81 4.44 8.84 19.85
N ALA A 82 3.15 8.59 19.73
CA ALA A 82 2.03 9.44 20.15
C ALA A 82 1.82 10.74 19.36
N VAL A 83 2.81 11.23 18.64
CA VAL A 83 2.67 12.40 17.77
C VAL A 83 2.72 11.95 16.33
N PRO A 84 1.58 11.95 15.61
CA PRO A 84 1.56 11.47 14.22
C PRO A 84 2.39 12.37 13.31
N VAL A 85 3.03 11.77 12.32
CA VAL A 85 3.82 12.49 11.31
C VAL A 85 2.86 13.09 10.27
N SER A 86 2.94 14.40 10.03
CA SER A 86 2.17 15.02 8.96
C SER A 86 2.69 14.61 7.57
N LEU A 87 1.81 14.65 6.57
CA LEU A 87 2.16 14.40 5.17
C LEU A 87 3.34 15.29 4.73
N GLU A 88 3.32 16.56 5.07
CA GLU A 88 4.37 17.53 4.75
C GLU A 88 5.72 17.13 5.37
N ARG A 89 5.73 16.76 6.66
CA ARG A 89 6.93 16.31 7.36
C ARG A 89 7.50 15.05 6.75
N PHE A 90 6.62 14.10 6.41
CA PHE A 90 7.04 12.86 5.75
C PHE A 90 7.63 13.13 4.37
N LEU A 91 7.03 14.00 3.57
CA LEU A 91 7.54 14.38 2.25
C LEU A 91 8.89 15.09 2.35
N GLY A 92 9.05 16.03 3.28
CA GLY A 92 10.34 16.68 3.52
C GLY A 92 11.44 15.69 3.93
N TYR A 93 11.10 14.70 4.77
CA TYR A 93 11.99 13.61 5.13
C TYR A 93 12.35 12.74 3.91
N ALA A 94 11.36 12.39 3.10
CA ALA A 94 11.58 11.56 1.91
C ALA A 94 12.45 12.28 0.86
N ASP A 95 12.28 13.60 0.69
CA ASP A 95 13.12 14.40 -0.19
C ASP A 95 14.57 14.44 0.27
N TRP A 96 14.79 14.66 1.57
CA TRP A 96 16.11 14.60 2.16
C TRP A 96 16.75 13.22 2.00
N TYR A 97 16.00 12.14 2.22
CA TYR A 97 16.47 10.76 2.01
C TYR A 97 16.90 10.54 0.56
N ILE A 98 16.07 10.95 -0.39
CA ILE A 98 16.32 10.82 -1.83
C ILE A 98 17.57 11.62 -2.22
N GLU A 99 17.66 12.87 -1.82
CA GLU A 99 18.82 13.74 -2.10
C GLU A 99 20.16 13.11 -1.65
N LYS A 100 20.15 12.45 -0.49
CA LYS A 100 21.39 11.90 0.11
C LYS A 100 21.73 10.51 -0.40
N LEU A 101 20.74 9.68 -0.76
CA LEU A 101 20.96 8.24 -0.96
C LEU A 101 20.54 7.74 -2.35
N VAL A 102 19.77 8.49 -3.10
CA VAL A 102 19.15 8.02 -4.35
C VAL A 102 19.35 9.05 -5.46
N PRO A 103 20.58 9.19 -5.98
CA PRO A 103 20.82 10.07 -7.12
C PRO A 103 20.11 9.53 -8.37
N ASN A 104 19.77 10.45 -9.29
CA ASN A 104 19.34 10.12 -10.65
C ASN A 104 18.02 9.35 -10.79
N ILE A 105 16.98 9.73 -10.05
CA ILE A 105 15.62 9.27 -10.35
C ILE A 105 15.15 9.93 -11.65
N GLN A 106 14.69 9.11 -12.61
CA GLN A 106 14.12 9.61 -13.86
C GLN A 106 12.59 9.69 -13.72
N ASP A 107 12.00 10.88 -13.84
CA ASP A 107 10.54 11.09 -13.78
C ASP A 107 9.90 10.70 -15.12
N ILE A 108 9.95 9.43 -15.45
CA ILE A 108 9.35 8.83 -16.65
C ILE A 108 8.42 7.69 -16.29
N THR A 109 7.37 7.50 -17.10
CA THR A 109 6.33 6.50 -16.85
C THR A 109 6.50 5.29 -17.75
N ALA A 110 6.63 4.10 -17.18
CA ALA A 110 6.66 2.85 -17.91
C ALA A 110 5.29 2.55 -18.53
N THR A 111 5.29 2.21 -19.83
CA THR A 111 4.08 1.92 -20.61
C THR A 111 3.99 0.47 -21.07
N ASP A 112 5.11 -0.22 -21.22
CA ASP A 112 5.16 -1.64 -21.60
C ASP A 112 6.44 -2.30 -21.06
N ILE A 113 6.38 -3.61 -20.84
CA ILE A 113 7.52 -4.44 -20.47
C ILE A 113 7.50 -5.74 -21.27
N ARG A 114 8.58 -6.06 -21.93
CA ARG A 114 8.73 -7.28 -22.73
C ARG A 114 9.93 -8.09 -22.27
N ALA A 115 9.77 -9.40 -22.21
CA ALA A 115 10.90 -10.29 -22.03
C ALA A 115 11.72 -10.33 -23.32
N VAL A 116 13.02 -10.10 -23.22
CA VAL A 116 14.00 -10.18 -24.31
C VAL A 116 15.13 -11.13 -23.93
N GLY A 117 16.02 -11.45 -24.84
CA GLY A 117 17.13 -12.39 -24.57
C GLY A 117 17.94 -12.01 -23.33
N GLY A 118 17.71 -12.74 -22.23
CA GLY A 118 18.45 -12.56 -20.96
C GLY A 118 17.95 -11.47 -20.03
N GLY A 119 16.78 -10.85 -20.29
CA GLY A 119 16.21 -9.80 -19.42
C GLY A 119 14.88 -9.24 -19.92
N PHE A 120 14.72 -7.95 -19.77
CA PHE A 120 13.50 -7.21 -20.10
C PHE A 120 13.85 -5.93 -20.85
N GLN A 121 13.01 -5.57 -21.80
CA GLN A 121 12.96 -4.23 -22.37
C GLN A 121 11.73 -3.53 -21.81
N VAL A 122 11.92 -2.34 -21.28
CA VAL A 122 10.84 -1.50 -20.75
C VAL A 122 10.73 -0.26 -21.62
N THR A 123 9.52 0.02 -22.10
CA THR A 123 9.17 1.20 -22.89
C THR A 123 8.55 2.25 -21.99
N PHE A 124 8.75 3.51 -22.31
CA PHE A 124 8.25 4.65 -21.53
C PHE A 124 7.46 5.59 -22.42
N GLN A 125 6.68 6.46 -21.79
CA GLN A 125 6.12 7.61 -22.47
C GLN A 125 7.27 8.62 -22.72
N ASP A 126 7.41 9.08 -23.97
CA ASP A 126 8.32 10.15 -24.37
C ASP A 126 9.81 9.94 -23.97
N HIS A 127 10.24 8.69 -23.85
CA HIS A 127 11.64 8.36 -23.56
C HIS A 127 12.08 7.08 -24.29
N GLU A 128 13.39 6.97 -24.57
CA GLU A 128 13.98 5.78 -25.15
C GLU A 128 13.81 4.54 -24.26
N PRO A 129 13.57 3.36 -24.85
CA PRO A 129 13.48 2.11 -24.10
C PRO A 129 14.76 1.80 -23.31
N ILE A 130 14.58 1.26 -22.11
CA ILE A 130 15.66 0.75 -21.26
C ILE A 130 15.63 -0.77 -21.27
N THR A 131 16.79 -1.39 -21.52
CA THR A 131 16.95 -2.84 -21.38
C THR A 131 17.62 -3.13 -20.03
N ALA A 132 17.04 -4.04 -19.24
CA ALA A 132 17.56 -4.43 -17.95
C ALA A 132 17.53 -5.96 -17.76
N ARG A 133 18.54 -6.50 -17.07
CA ARG A 133 18.53 -7.95 -16.74
C ARG A 133 17.45 -8.29 -15.74
N LYS A 134 17.16 -7.39 -14.82
CA LYS A 134 16.18 -7.57 -13.76
C LYS A 134 15.32 -6.34 -13.61
N VAL A 135 14.04 -6.56 -13.33
CA VAL A 135 13.08 -5.49 -13.11
C VAL A 135 12.42 -5.66 -11.74
N VAL A 136 12.39 -4.58 -10.96
CA VAL A 136 11.72 -4.50 -9.67
C VAL A 136 10.47 -3.62 -9.81
N VAL A 137 9.29 -4.21 -9.69
CA VAL A 137 8.01 -3.51 -9.70
C VAL A 137 7.72 -2.99 -8.30
N ALA A 138 7.87 -1.67 -8.10
CA ALA A 138 7.70 -0.96 -6.84
C ALA A 138 6.62 0.14 -6.92
N THR A 139 5.55 -0.10 -7.68
CA THR A 139 4.49 0.86 -8.03
C THR A 139 3.51 1.19 -6.90
N GLY A 140 3.69 0.62 -5.71
CA GLY A 140 2.85 0.90 -4.54
C GLY A 140 1.46 0.29 -4.64
N VAL A 141 0.45 0.94 -4.03
CA VAL A 141 -0.91 0.43 -3.90
C VAL A 141 -1.89 1.03 -4.91
N LEU A 142 -1.58 2.20 -5.48
CA LEU A 142 -2.52 2.94 -6.34
C LEU A 142 -3.11 2.13 -7.49
N PRO A 143 -2.36 1.29 -8.24
CA PRO A 143 -2.96 0.52 -9.32
C PRO A 143 -4.05 -0.45 -8.86
N TYR A 144 -4.14 -0.70 -7.56
CA TYR A 144 -4.99 -1.73 -6.96
C TYR A 144 -6.21 -1.18 -6.22
N TRP A 145 -6.53 0.13 -6.33
CA TRP A 145 -7.71 0.70 -5.72
C TRP A 145 -8.98 -0.05 -6.16
N HIS A 146 -9.94 -0.15 -5.27
CA HIS A 146 -11.14 -0.95 -5.51
C HIS A 146 -12.38 -0.19 -5.05
N ILE A 147 -13.31 0.04 -5.97
CA ILE A 147 -14.67 0.45 -5.66
C ILE A 147 -15.50 -0.80 -5.47
N ALA A 148 -16.28 -0.87 -4.38
CA ALA A 148 -17.16 -1.99 -4.09
C ALA A 148 -18.16 -2.22 -5.23
N THR A 149 -18.55 -3.47 -5.46
CA THR A 149 -19.43 -3.86 -6.58
C THR A 149 -20.75 -3.09 -6.56
N GLU A 150 -21.28 -2.82 -5.38
CA GLU A 150 -22.54 -2.09 -5.18
C GLU A 150 -22.48 -0.63 -5.62
N LEU A 151 -21.25 -0.10 -5.78
CA LEU A 151 -20.98 1.26 -6.23
C LEU A 151 -20.44 1.33 -7.66
N SER A 152 -20.02 0.20 -8.23
CA SER A 152 -19.30 0.15 -9.51
C SER A 152 -20.15 0.51 -10.73
N GLY A 153 -21.48 0.51 -10.59
CA GLY A 153 -22.42 0.94 -11.62
C GLY A 153 -22.65 2.45 -11.69
N LEU A 154 -22.13 3.22 -10.73
CA LEU A 154 -22.27 4.67 -10.75
C LEU A 154 -21.32 5.30 -11.79
N PRO A 155 -21.76 6.41 -12.44
CA PRO A 155 -20.86 7.25 -13.22
C PRO A 155 -19.66 7.76 -12.41
N SER A 156 -18.52 7.96 -13.07
CA SER A 156 -17.26 8.37 -12.42
C SER A 156 -17.29 9.78 -11.81
N ASP A 157 -18.23 10.61 -12.18
CA ASP A 157 -18.50 11.92 -11.58
C ASP A 157 -19.32 11.84 -10.28
N LEU A 158 -19.98 10.71 -10.03
CA LEU A 158 -20.77 10.44 -8.82
C LEU A 158 -20.08 9.54 -7.81
N VAL A 159 -19.06 8.77 -8.21
CA VAL A 159 -18.28 7.91 -7.32
C VAL A 159 -16.80 8.01 -7.61
N THR A 160 -16.00 8.16 -6.54
CA THR A 160 -14.53 8.16 -6.61
C THR A 160 -13.96 7.35 -5.46
N HIS A 161 -12.70 6.94 -5.60
CA HIS A 161 -11.98 6.30 -4.50
C HIS A 161 -11.25 7.35 -3.65
N THR A 162 -11.04 7.10 -2.34
CA THR A 162 -10.31 8.01 -1.45
C THR A 162 -8.93 8.43 -1.97
N SER A 163 -8.26 7.57 -2.75
CA SER A 163 -6.94 7.86 -3.35
C SER A 163 -6.99 8.73 -4.61
N GLU A 164 -8.12 9.25 -4.99
CA GLU A 164 -8.26 10.16 -6.15
C GLU A 164 -8.25 11.63 -5.75
N HIS A 165 -8.21 11.91 -4.44
CA HIS A 165 -8.33 13.26 -3.91
C HIS A 165 -7.09 13.68 -3.15
N HIS A 166 -6.46 14.74 -3.62
CA HIS A 166 -5.41 15.47 -2.91
C HIS A 166 -5.99 16.75 -2.26
N GLU A 167 -6.79 17.48 -3.03
CA GLU A 167 -7.55 18.64 -2.59
C GLU A 167 -9.03 18.28 -2.44
N LEU A 168 -9.65 18.77 -1.36
CA LEU A 168 -11.02 18.42 -1.01
C LEU A 168 -12.01 19.58 -1.16
N ASP A 169 -11.54 20.79 -1.49
CA ASP A 169 -12.36 22.01 -1.58
C ASP A 169 -13.52 21.89 -2.57
N ARG A 170 -13.39 21.06 -3.60
CA ARG A 170 -14.46 20.82 -4.58
C ARG A 170 -15.73 20.20 -3.99
N PHE A 171 -15.66 19.68 -2.76
CA PHE A 171 -16.78 19.10 -2.05
C PHE A 171 -17.46 20.04 -1.07
N ARG A 172 -16.98 21.28 -0.92
CA ARG A 172 -17.56 22.29 -0.04
C ARG A 172 -19.04 22.49 -0.36
N GLY A 173 -19.89 22.41 0.67
CA GLY A 173 -21.34 22.54 0.55
C GLY A 173 -22.05 21.36 -0.11
N ARG A 174 -21.34 20.28 -0.48
CA ARG A 174 -21.92 19.06 -1.06
C ARG A 174 -22.19 18.02 0.03
N ARG A 175 -23.25 17.22 -0.15
CA ARG A 175 -23.54 16.03 0.65
C ARG A 175 -22.69 14.88 0.13
N VAL A 176 -21.80 14.36 0.96
CA VAL A 176 -20.83 13.33 0.55
C VAL A 176 -20.94 12.10 1.45
N ALA A 177 -21.22 10.92 0.87
CA ALA A 177 -21.12 9.67 1.60
C ALA A 177 -19.73 9.08 1.48
N VAL A 178 -19.07 8.82 2.61
CA VAL A 178 -17.80 8.07 2.66
C VAL A 178 -18.10 6.62 3.04
N VAL A 179 -17.85 5.68 2.12
CA VAL A 179 -18.15 4.26 2.33
C VAL A 179 -16.89 3.52 2.79
N GLY A 180 -16.84 3.16 4.06
CA GLY A 180 -15.72 2.44 4.66
C GLY A 180 -15.47 2.84 6.12
N ALA A 181 -14.68 2.03 6.84
CA ALA A 181 -14.31 2.27 8.24
C ALA A 181 -12.80 2.09 8.49
N GLY A 182 -11.99 2.07 7.46
CA GLY A 182 -10.53 2.07 7.55
C GLY A 182 -9.96 3.48 7.73
N GLN A 183 -8.66 3.59 8.06
CA GLN A 183 -7.98 4.87 8.24
C GLN A 183 -8.25 5.87 7.11
N SER A 184 -8.10 5.44 5.86
CA SER A 184 -8.28 6.33 4.70
C SER A 184 -9.72 6.86 4.60
N ALA A 185 -10.74 6.01 4.88
CA ALA A 185 -12.13 6.44 4.87
C ALA A 185 -12.40 7.47 5.98
N LEU A 186 -12.01 7.16 7.21
CA LEU A 186 -12.27 8.00 8.37
C LEU A 186 -11.54 9.34 8.29
N GLU A 187 -10.30 9.32 7.84
CA GLU A 187 -9.50 10.55 7.68
C GLU A 187 -10.00 11.42 6.53
N THR A 188 -10.38 10.80 5.41
CA THR A 188 -11.01 11.53 4.29
C THR A 188 -12.34 12.14 4.73
N ALA A 189 -13.15 11.42 5.53
CA ALA A 189 -14.41 11.95 6.05
C ALA A 189 -14.19 13.16 6.96
N ALA A 190 -13.22 13.08 7.89
CA ALA A 190 -12.86 14.20 8.75
C ALA A 190 -12.40 15.43 7.96
N LEU A 191 -11.49 15.23 7.02
CA LEU A 191 -10.94 16.32 6.19
C LEU A 191 -12.00 16.93 5.24
N LEU A 192 -12.93 16.13 4.70
CA LEU A 192 -14.07 16.61 3.92
C LEU A 192 -14.99 17.49 4.78
N HIS A 193 -15.30 17.06 5.99
CA HIS A 193 -16.12 17.81 6.92
C HIS A 193 -15.45 19.16 7.28
N GLU A 194 -14.17 19.14 7.58
CA GLU A 194 -13.38 20.35 7.86
C GLU A 194 -13.26 21.28 6.66
N ALA A 195 -13.29 20.73 5.43
CA ALA A 195 -13.36 21.51 4.19
C ALA A 195 -14.77 22.10 3.92
N GLY A 196 -15.77 21.77 4.76
CA GLY A 196 -17.15 22.31 4.66
C GLY A 196 -18.09 21.47 3.81
N ALA A 197 -17.82 20.17 3.63
CA ALA A 197 -18.80 19.22 3.09
C ALA A 197 -19.75 18.74 4.19
N ASP A 198 -20.98 18.38 3.80
CA ASP A 198 -21.92 17.63 4.64
C ASP A 198 -21.64 16.14 4.48
N VAL A 199 -21.01 15.52 5.49
CA VAL A 199 -20.42 14.19 5.37
C VAL A 199 -21.22 13.15 6.16
N THR A 200 -21.48 12.02 5.50
CA THR A 200 -22.07 10.83 6.12
C THR A 200 -21.13 9.64 5.93
N ILE A 201 -20.83 8.89 7.00
CA ILE A 201 -20.04 7.66 6.95
C ILE A 201 -20.98 6.45 6.89
N VAL A 202 -20.73 5.53 5.95
CA VAL A 202 -21.41 4.23 5.88
C VAL A 202 -20.41 3.10 6.15
N ALA A 203 -20.59 2.36 7.22
CA ALA A 203 -19.66 1.35 7.70
C ALA A 203 -20.34 0.01 7.99
N ARG A 204 -19.78 -1.09 7.44
CA ARG A 204 -20.31 -2.47 7.66
C ARG A 204 -20.06 -3.02 9.07
N ILE A 205 -19.15 -2.41 9.81
CA ILE A 205 -18.81 -2.83 11.16
C ILE A 205 -19.79 -2.19 12.17
N PRO A 206 -20.17 -2.90 13.24
CA PRO A 206 -21.15 -2.41 14.21
C PRO A 206 -20.63 -1.21 15.02
N LYS A 207 -19.32 -1.04 15.09
CA LYS A 207 -18.66 0.07 15.78
C LYS A 207 -17.32 0.36 15.12
N ILE A 208 -17.00 1.64 14.95
CA ILE A 208 -15.66 2.06 14.49
C ILE A 208 -14.64 1.68 15.57
N ASN A 209 -13.59 0.98 15.15
CA ASN A 209 -12.49 0.59 16.01
C ASN A 209 -11.41 1.66 15.99
N TRP A 210 -11.07 2.20 17.13
CA TRP A 210 -9.98 3.17 17.31
C TRP A 210 -8.75 2.47 17.90
N ILE A 211 -7.59 2.72 17.31
CA ILE A 211 -6.31 2.24 17.85
C ILE A 211 -5.70 3.37 18.65
N ASP A 212 -5.60 3.16 19.97
CA ASP A 212 -4.83 4.05 20.82
C ASP A 212 -3.33 3.82 20.59
N PRO A 213 -2.54 4.89 20.39
CA PRO A 213 -1.11 4.80 20.55
C PRO A 213 -0.85 4.35 22.00
N ASN A 214 -0.11 3.27 22.17
CA ASN A 214 0.24 2.86 23.55
C ASN A 214 1.40 3.74 24.03
N PRO A 215 1.15 4.75 24.90
CA PRO A 215 2.17 5.69 25.34
C PRO A 215 3.15 5.07 26.34
N ALA A 216 2.92 3.84 26.78
CA ALA A 216 3.72 3.22 27.82
C ALA A 216 5.14 2.96 27.32
N THR A 217 6.09 3.69 27.88
CA THR A 217 7.50 3.31 27.94
C THR A 217 7.59 1.96 28.65
N LEU A 218 7.67 0.88 27.87
CA LEU A 218 7.82 -0.45 28.45
C LEU A 218 9.18 -0.55 29.13
N SER A 219 9.21 -1.09 30.34
CA SER A 219 10.44 -1.50 31.00
C SER A 219 11.17 -2.55 30.15
N ARG A 220 12.47 -2.83 30.40
CA ARG A 220 13.21 -3.88 29.69
C ARG A 220 12.50 -5.24 29.72
N LEU A 221 11.91 -5.61 30.87
CA LEU A 221 11.08 -6.81 31.01
C LEU A 221 9.75 -6.69 30.24
N GLY A 222 9.17 -5.50 30.15
CA GLY A 222 8.00 -5.22 29.35
C GLY A 222 8.25 -5.48 27.86
N HIS A 223 9.40 -5.08 27.31
CA HIS A 223 9.79 -5.35 25.92
C HIS A 223 9.94 -6.84 25.63
N ILE A 224 10.41 -7.64 26.59
CA ILE A 224 10.48 -9.12 26.43
C ILE A 224 9.07 -9.71 26.39
N ARG A 225 8.17 -9.26 27.27
CA ARG A 225 6.79 -9.75 27.33
C ARG A 225 5.93 -9.27 26.17
N ARG A 226 6.19 -8.08 25.67
CA ARG A 226 5.44 -7.44 24.57
C ARG A 226 6.42 -6.78 23.59
N PRO A 227 7.04 -7.58 22.68
CA PRO A 227 8.01 -7.04 21.75
C PRO A 227 7.38 -6.00 20.83
N VAL A 228 8.10 -4.90 20.63
CA VAL A 228 7.71 -3.81 19.73
C VAL A 228 8.29 -4.07 18.35
N THR A 229 7.47 -3.99 17.34
CA THR A 229 7.90 -4.07 15.94
C THR A 229 7.44 -2.83 15.19
N LYS A 230 7.99 -2.58 14.02
CA LYS A 230 7.53 -1.48 13.16
C LYS A 230 6.10 -1.70 12.60
N LEU A 231 5.49 -2.85 12.83
CA LEU A 231 4.12 -3.14 12.42
C LEU A 231 3.12 -2.88 13.56
N CYS A 232 3.38 -3.43 14.71
CA CYS A 232 2.57 -3.32 15.94
C CYS A 232 3.30 -3.99 17.11
N GLU A 233 2.67 -4.06 18.29
CA GLU A 233 3.25 -4.61 19.50
C GLU A 233 2.72 -6.01 19.84
N GLY A 234 3.56 -6.82 20.51
CA GLY A 234 3.25 -8.17 20.97
C GLY A 234 3.81 -9.26 20.09
N TRP A 235 3.85 -10.48 20.62
CA TRP A 235 4.44 -11.64 19.96
C TRP A 235 3.77 -12.00 18.63
N HIS A 236 2.46 -11.82 18.52
CA HIS A 236 1.75 -12.00 17.26
C HIS A 236 2.22 -11.00 16.20
N CYS A 237 2.50 -9.75 16.57
CA CYS A 237 3.05 -8.74 15.66
C CYS A 237 4.49 -9.07 15.25
N ALA A 238 5.31 -9.55 16.19
CA ALA A 238 6.65 -10.01 15.89
C ALA A 238 6.64 -11.17 14.88
N PHE A 239 5.69 -12.10 15.05
CA PHE A 239 5.49 -13.20 14.11
C PHE A 239 5.06 -12.71 12.71
N TRP A 240 4.07 -11.82 12.63
CA TRP A 240 3.58 -11.30 11.35
C TRP A 240 4.58 -10.35 10.67
N ASN A 241 5.44 -9.68 11.45
CA ASN A 241 6.50 -8.82 10.91
C ASN A 241 7.73 -9.63 10.45
N SER A 242 7.80 -10.93 10.75
CA SER A 242 8.86 -11.83 10.31
C SER A 242 8.47 -12.58 9.04
N PRO A 243 9.03 -12.25 7.85
CA PRO A 243 8.71 -12.97 6.61
C PRO A 243 8.98 -14.46 6.68
N THR A 244 10.00 -14.87 7.42
CA THR A 244 10.35 -16.28 7.57
C THR A 244 9.32 -17.05 8.41
N ALA A 245 8.83 -16.48 9.51
CA ALA A 245 7.81 -17.08 10.33
C ALA A 245 6.46 -17.07 9.62
N PHE A 246 6.09 -15.95 9.01
CA PHE A 246 4.83 -15.79 8.29
C PHE A 246 4.66 -16.81 7.15
N ARG A 247 5.72 -17.11 6.41
CA ARG A 247 5.70 -18.12 5.33
C ARG A 247 5.42 -19.56 5.79
N ARG A 248 5.56 -19.86 7.09
CA ARG A 248 5.23 -21.16 7.66
C ARG A 248 3.75 -21.36 7.87
N LEU A 249 2.96 -20.29 7.83
CA LEU A 249 1.50 -20.38 7.92
C LEU A 249 0.91 -21.04 6.66
N PRO A 250 -0.20 -21.77 6.81
CA PRO A 250 -1.01 -22.20 5.68
C PRO A 250 -1.39 -21.03 4.77
N GLN A 251 -1.54 -21.31 3.48
CA GLN A 251 -1.78 -20.29 2.46
C GLN A 251 -3.01 -19.42 2.77
N ASP A 252 -4.13 -20.03 3.14
CA ASP A 252 -5.38 -19.32 3.44
C ASP A 252 -5.24 -18.40 4.65
N MET A 253 -4.50 -18.82 5.67
CA MET A 253 -4.18 -17.95 6.80
C MET A 253 -3.32 -16.76 6.36
N ARG A 254 -2.35 -16.96 5.47
CA ARG A 254 -1.52 -15.87 4.95
C ARG A 254 -2.34 -14.86 4.16
N ILE A 255 -3.26 -15.33 3.31
CA ILE A 255 -4.17 -14.49 2.55
C ILE A 255 -5.03 -13.66 3.51
N THR A 256 -5.69 -14.33 4.47
CA THR A 256 -6.53 -13.66 5.48
C THR A 256 -5.73 -12.62 6.26
N LYS A 257 -4.56 -12.99 6.81
CA LYS A 257 -3.74 -12.06 7.61
C LYS A 257 -3.16 -10.92 6.76
N ALA A 258 -2.77 -11.16 5.51
CA ALA A 258 -2.33 -10.10 4.61
C ALA A 258 -3.42 -9.04 4.35
N ARG A 259 -4.70 -9.40 4.44
CA ARG A 259 -5.83 -8.51 4.23
C ARG A 259 -6.34 -7.85 5.52
N THR A 260 -6.37 -8.60 6.63
CA THR A 260 -7.08 -8.18 7.85
C THR A 260 -6.19 -7.60 8.95
N VAL A 261 -4.88 -7.85 8.94
CA VAL A 261 -3.98 -7.30 9.95
C VAL A 261 -3.92 -5.77 9.82
N LEU A 262 -4.15 -5.07 10.93
CA LEU A 262 -4.24 -3.61 11.03
C LEU A 262 -5.40 -2.95 10.23
N GLY A 263 -6.50 -3.65 10.04
CA GLY A 263 -7.67 -3.01 9.43
C GLY A 263 -8.97 -3.78 9.64
N PRO A 264 -10.13 -3.16 9.37
CA PRO A 264 -10.37 -1.73 9.32
C PRO A 264 -10.40 -1.09 10.72
N ASN A 265 -9.69 0.02 10.90
CA ASN A 265 -9.70 0.81 12.15
C ASN A 265 -9.13 2.22 11.89
N GLY A 266 -9.50 3.17 12.74
CA GLY A 266 -8.96 4.53 12.78
C GLY A 266 -7.90 4.70 13.85
N SER A 267 -7.02 5.67 13.69
CA SER A 267 -6.13 6.14 14.75
C SER A 267 -6.90 6.92 15.80
N ALA A 268 -6.51 6.83 17.07
CA ALA A 268 -7.19 7.51 18.17
C ALA A 268 -7.31 9.03 17.98
N TRP A 269 -6.31 9.66 17.38
CA TRP A 269 -6.31 11.10 17.12
C TRP A 269 -7.38 11.55 16.09
N LEU A 270 -8.01 10.61 15.35
CA LEU A 270 -9.17 10.91 14.50
C LEU A 270 -10.49 10.83 15.25
N LYS A 271 -10.52 10.20 16.43
CA LYS A 271 -11.77 9.90 17.11
C LYS A 271 -12.62 11.14 17.33
N ASP A 272 -12.07 12.17 17.94
CA ASP A 272 -12.78 13.41 18.27
C ASP A 272 -13.16 14.25 17.04
N ARG A 273 -12.60 13.94 15.87
CA ARG A 273 -12.92 14.55 14.59
C ARG A 273 -14.06 13.82 13.85
N VAL A 274 -14.43 12.63 14.33
CA VAL A 274 -15.43 11.75 13.69
C VAL A 274 -16.57 11.40 14.63
N ASP A 275 -16.27 10.86 15.83
CA ASP A 275 -17.28 10.39 16.77
C ASP A 275 -18.12 11.57 17.32
N GLY A 276 -19.42 11.53 17.06
CA GLY A 276 -20.33 12.61 17.49
C GLY A 276 -20.27 13.88 16.64
N VAL A 277 -19.38 13.94 15.65
CA VAL A 277 -19.20 15.07 14.73
C VAL A 277 -19.79 14.76 13.36
N ILE A 278 -19.54 13.54 12.85
CA ILE A 278 -19.97 13.10 11.53
C ILE A 278 -21.07 12.03 11.67
N GLU A 279 -22.19 12.21 10.97
CA GLU A 279 -23.23 11.21 10.93
C GLU A 279 -22.68 9.88 10.44
N THR A 280 -22.94 8.80 11.20
CA THR A 280 -22.35 7.49 10.92
C THR A 280 -23.39 6.38 10.95
N TYR A 281 -23.61 5.74 9.82
CA TYR A 281 -24.41 4.52 9.68
C TYR A 281 -23.50 3.31 9.91
N ALA A 282 -23.23 3.00 11.19
CA ALA A 282 -22.52 1.80 11.60
C ALA A 282 -23.45 0.57 11.45
N ASP A 283 -22.85 -0.63 11.23
CA ASP A 283 -23.57 -1.87 10.93
C ASP A 283 -24.51 -1.77 9.71
N HIS A 284 -24.15 -0.90 8.76
CA HIS A 284 -24.88 -0.74 7.50
C HIS A 284 -23.96 -1.01 6.32
N ARG A 285 -24.50 -1.68 5.31
CA ARG A 285 -23.86 -1.85 4.01
C ARG A 285 -24.67 -1.16 2.93
N VAL A 286 -24.00 -0.64 1.92
CA VAL A 286 -24.68 -0.22 0.70
C VAL A 286 -25.23 -1.48 0.04
N LYS A 287 -26.55 -1.55 -0.14
CA LYS A 287 -27.23 -2.62 -0.87
C LYS A 287 -27.28 -2.30 -2.36
N GLU A 288 -27.55 -1.04 -2.65
CA GLU A 288 -27.71 -0.54 -4.02
C GLU A 288 -27.41 0.96 -4.06
N ALA A 289 -26.80 1.41 -5.13
CA ALA A 289 -26.54 2.82 -5.40
C ALA A 289 -27.21 3.20 -6.73
N ILE A 290 -28.18 4.11 -6.65
CA ILE A 290 -29.04 4.49 -7.77
C ILE A 290 -28.73 5.93 -8.16
N PRO A 291 -28.24 6.21 -9.39
CA PRO A 291 -28.10 7.58 -9.88
C PRO A 291 -29.47 8.28 -9.89
N GLU A 292 -29.56 9.48 -9.32
CA GLU A 292 -30.80 10.25 -9.25
C GLU A 292 -30.55 11.74 -9.46
N GLY A 293 -30.99 12.24 -10.59
CA GLY A 293 -30.66 13.62 -11.00
C GLY A 293 -29.16 13.84 -11.11
N SER A 294 -28.63 14.80 -10.37
CA SER A 294 -27.19 15.09 -10.26
C SER A 294 -26.51 14.43 -9.06
N GLY A 295 -27.21 13.51 -8.36
CA GLY A 295 -26.72 12.85 -7.16
C GLY A 295 -26.95 11.34 -7.19
N VAL A 296 -26.91 10.75 -6.00
CA VAL A 296 -27.05 9.31 -5.78
C VAL A 296 -27.98 9.06 -4.61
N ARG A 297 -28.90 8.12 -4.78
CA ARG A 297 -29.62 7.53 -3.66
C ARG A 297 -28.95 6.22 -3.28
N LEU A 298 -28.45 6.13 -2.06
CA LEU A 298 -27.91 4.89 -1.49
C LEU A 298 -29.00 4.19 -0.69
N LEU A 299 -29.32 2.95 -1.07
CA LEU A 299 -30.15 2.06 -0.27
C LEU A 299 -29.25 1.28 0.70
N LEU A 300 -29.49 1.44 1.99
CA LEU A 300 -28.70 0.84 3.04
C LEU A 300 -29.43 -0.36 3.64
N ASP A 301 -28.70 -1.44 3.88
CA ASP A 301 -29.14 -2.63 4.61
C ASP A 301 -28.35 -2.74 5.92
N GLY A 302 -29.07 -2.85 7.03
CA GLY A 302 -28.50 -2.86 8.38
C GLY A 302 -29.59 -3.05 9.44
N PRO A 303 -29.36 -2.66 10.70
CA PRO A 303 -30.34 -2.78 11.78
C PRO A 303 -31.69 -2.12 11.45
N LYS A 304 -31.65 -1.05 10.68
CA LYS A 304 -32.84 -0.43 10.06
C LYS A 304 -32.54 -0.20 8.59
N ARG A 305 -33.44 -0.64 7.72
CA ARG A 305 -33.39 -0.27 6.30
C ARG A 305 -33.55 1.23 6.19
N SER A 306 -32.64 1.87 5.49
CA SER A 306 -32.66 3.31 5.27
C SER A 306 -32.23 3.65 3.85
N SER A 307 -32.50 4.86 3.43
CA SER A 307 -31.95 5.43 2.21
C SER A 307 -31.45 6.83 2.50
N ILE A 308 -30.34 7.18 1.88
CA ILE A 308 -29.75 8.51 1.97
C ILE A 308 -29.55 9.09 0.56
N GLU A 309 -29.81 10.38 0.42
CA GLU A 309 -29.62 11.12 -0.82
C GLU A 309 -28.36 11.98 -0.66
N ILE A 310 -27.45 11.83 -1.57
CA ILE A 310 -26.12 12.47 -1.55
C ILE A 310 -25.75 12.98 -2.94
N ASP A 311 -24.78 13.87 -2.98
CA ASP A 311 -24.30 14.46 -4.24
C ASP A 311 -23.07 13.70 -4.78
N HIS A 312 -22.35 12.95 -3.90
CA HIS A 312 -21.17 12.19 -4.30
C HIS A 312 -20.84 11.08 -3.30
N VAL A 313 -20.31 9.96 -3.80
CA VAL A 313 -19.78 8.86 -2.99
C VAL A 313 -18.26 8.85 -3.04
N VAL A 314 -17.61 8.84 -1.89
CA VAL A 314 -16.18 8.57 -1.77
C VAL A 314 -15.97 7.15 -1.22
N ALA A 315 -15.48 6.25 -2.07
CA ALA A 315 -15.27 4.86 -1.72
C ALA A 315 -13.96 4.67 -0.96
N GLY A 316 -14.03 4.47 0.35
CA GLY A 316 -12.92 4.05 1.22
C GLY A 316 -12.80 2.53 1.31
N THR A 317 -13.03 1.82 0.19
CA THR A 317 -13.19 0.36 0.13
C THR A 317 -11.88 -0.39 -0.10
N GLY A 318 -10.75 0.32 -0.07
CA GLY A 318 -9.40 -0.23 -0.03
C GLY A 318 -8.86 -0.70 -1.37
N PHE A 319 -7.96 -1.67 -1.33
CA PHE A 319 -7.15 -2.08 -2.48
C PHE A 319 -7.20 -3.59 -2.66
N ARG A 320 -7.31 -4.04 -3.92
CA ARG A 320 -7.26 -5.45 -4.31
C ARG A 320 -6.08 -5.68 -5.24
N VAL A 321 -5.03 -6.31 -4.70
CA VAL A 321 -3.82 -6.63 -5.47
C VAL A 321 -4.15 -7.62 -6.59
N ASP A 322 -3.77 -7.24 -7.82
CA ASP A 322 -3.81 -8.07 -9.01
C ASP A 322 -2.79 -7.54 -10.03
N PRO A 323 -1.78 -8.30 -10.43
CA PRO A 323 -0.83 -7.90 -11.48
C PRO A 323 -1.49 -7.53 -12.80
N ALA A 324 -2.69 -8.05 -13.09
CA ALA A 324 -3.44 -7.69 -14.31
C ALA A 324 -3.87 -6.21 -14.33
N ARG A 325 -3.87 -5.53 -13.20
CA ARG A 325 -4.18 -4.11 -13.08
C ARG A 325 -3.00 -3.18 -13.33
N LEU A 326 -1.81 -3.71 -13.57
CA LEU A 326 -0.64 -2.94 -13.96
C LEU A 326 -0.67 -2.70 -15.48
N PRO A 327 -0.89 -1.45 -15.95
CA PRO A 327 -1.12 -1.18 -17.37
C PRO A 327 0.10 -1.50 -18.25
N PHE A 328 1.31 -1.37 -17.69
CA PHE A 328 2.56 -1.67 -18.39
C PHE A 328 2.92 -3.16 -18.44
N LEU A 329 2.16 -4.03 -17.76
CA LEU A 329 2.44 -5.47 -17.72
C LEU A 329 1.56 -6.20 -18.74
N PRO A 330 2.09 -6.61 -19.91
CA PRO A 330 1.29 -7.23 -20.98
C PRO A 330 0.83 -8.64 -20.61
N GLU A 331 -0.21 -9.11 -21.26
CA GLU A 331 -0.80 -10.43 -21.03
C GLU A 331 0.22 -11.57 -21.15
N ALA A 332 1.12 -11.48 -22.11
CA ALA A 332 2.19 -12.46 -22.34
C ALA A 332 3.11 -12.65 -21.11
N LEU A 333 3.29 -11.63 -20.28
CA LEU A 333 4.01 -11.76 -19.02
C LEU A 333 3.06 -12.12 -17.86
N ARG A 334 1.86 -11.55 -17.82
CA ARG A 334 0.86 -11.80 -16.75
C ARG A 334 0.53 -13.27 -16.63
N THR A 335 0.33 -13.97 -17.75
CA THR A 335 0.01 -15.41 -17.79
C THR A 335 1.14 -16.30 -17.27
N ARG A 336 2.38 -15.82 -17.23
CA ARG A 336 3.54 -16.52 -16.68
C ARG A 336 3.77 -16.26 -15.19
N ILE A 337 3.10 -15.26 -14.63
CA ILE A 337 3.16 -14.95 -13.20
C ILE A 337 2.11 -15.78 -12.49
N ALA A 338 2.55 -16.78 -11.73
CA ALA A 338 1.63 -17.50 -10.86
C ALA A 338 1.08 -16.58 -9.78
N THR A 339 -0.22 -16.66 -9.54
CA THR A 339 -0.92 -15.84 -8.54
C THR A 339 -1.73 -16.71 -7.59
N VAL A 340 -1.94 -16.20 -6.38
CA VAL A 340 -2.81 -16.77 -5.37
C VAL A 340 -3.72 -15.69 -4.86
N ASN A 341 -5.00 -15.80 -5.13
CA ASN A 341 -6.00 -14.81 -4.76
C ASN A 341 -5.62 -13.37 -5.20
N GLY A 342 -5.12 -13.24 -6.44
CA GLY A 342 -4.62 -12.02 -7.04
C GLY A 342 -3.18 -11.62 -6.65
N PHE A 343 -2.62 -12.17 -5.58
CA PHE A 343 -1.24 -11.86 -5.20
C PHE A 343 -0.24 -12.69 -6.00
N PRO A 344 0.85 -12.10 -6.50
CA PRO A 344 1.88 -12.87 -7.18
C PRO A 344 2.59 -13.84 -6.22
N VAL A 345 2.83 -15.06 -6.68
CA VAL A 345 3.67 -16.03 -5.96
C VAL A 345 5.12 -15.59 -6.12
N ILE A 346 5.76 -15.24 -5.02
CA ILE A 346 7.12 -14.71 -5.02
C ILE A 346 8.05 -15.45 -4.05
N SER A 347 9.32 -15.41 -4.34
CA SER A 347 10.40 -15.92 -3.48
C SER A 347 10.56 -15.09 -2.20
N ARG A 348 11.44 -15.52 -1.27
CA ARG A 348 11.81 -14.72 -0.08
C ARG A 348 12.44 -13.38 -0.42
N ALA A 349 13.02 -13.26 -1.61
CA ALA A 349 13.61 -12.04 -2.14
C ALA A 349 12.67 -11.29 -3.07
N CYS A 350 11.37 -11.61 -3.07
CA CYS A 350 10.34 -10.96 -3.89
C CYS A 350 10.42 -11.26 -5.40
N GLU A 351 11.22 -12.21 -5.86
CA GLU A 351 11.25 -12.64 -7.26
C GLU A 351 10.02 -13.48 -7.59
N SER A 352 9.35 -13.19 -8.68
CA SER A 352 8.16 -13.92 -9.16
C SER A 352 8.52 -15.24 -9.83
N THR A 353 7.51 -15.94 -10.36
CA THR A 353 7.72 -17.14 -11.21
C THR A 353 8.32 -16.80 -12.58
N VAL A 354 8.38 -15.53 -12.95
CA VAL A 354 9.15 -15.03 -14.11
C VAL A 354 10.54 -14.63 -13.63
N PRO A 355 11.60 -15.36 -14.00
CA PRO A 355 12.95 -15.07 -13.54
C PRO A 355 13.38 -13.65 -13.87
N GLY A 356 13.96 -12.96 -12.90
CA GLY A 356 14.40 -11.56 -13.02
C GLY A 356 13.30 -10.52 -12.81
N LEU A 357 12.02 -10.92 -12.63
CA LEU A 357 10.91 -10.01 -12.36
C LEU A 357 10.50 -10.07 -10.88
N TYR A 358 10.63 -8.95 -10.17
CA TYR A 358 10.40 -8.83 -8.73
C TYR A 358 9.19 -7.96 -8.45
N PHE A 359 8.41 -8.31 -7.39
CA PHE A 359 7.29 -7.49 -6.91
C PHE A 359 7.48 -7.16 -5.43
N VAL A 360 7.45 -5.87 -5.11
CA VAL A 360 7.62 -5.39 -3.73
C VAL A 360 6.43 -4.54 -3.27
N GLY A 361 6.36 -4.26 -1.98
CA GLY A 361 5.23 -3.53 -1.43
C GLY A 361 3.99 -4.41 -1.26
N ALA A 362 2.80 -3.85 -1.45
CA ALA A 362 1.52 -4.55 -1.27
C ALA A 362 1.42 -5.91 -1.98
N PRO A 363 1.92 -6.09 -3.22
CA PRO A 363 1.94 -7.40 -3.87
C PRO A 363 2.68 -8.49 -3.10
N ALA A 364 3.64 -8.12 -2.26
CA ALA A 364 4.42 -9.07 -1.47
C ALA A 364 3.74 -9.53 -0.16
N ALA A 365 2.59 -8.97 0.21
CA ALA A 365 1.99 -9.16 1.53
C ALA A 365 1.65 -10.61 1.87
N VAL A 366 1.11 -11.40 0.94
CA VAL A 366 0.79 -12.82 1.17
C VAL A 366 2.04 -13.68 1.31
N SER A 367 3.14 -13.28 0.71
CA SER A 367 4.41 -14.00 0.78
C SER A 367 5.32 -13.54 1.92
N ASN A 368 5.38 -12.24 2.20
CA ASN A 368 6.37 -11.65 3.11
C ASN A 368 5.76 -11.03 4.37
N GLY A 369 4.46 -11.14 4.55
CA GLY A 369 3.74 -10.67 5.73
C GLY A 369 3.07 -9.30 5.52
N PRO A 370 2.12 -8.97 6.41
CA PRO A 370 1.30 -7.76 6.32
C PRO A 370 2.09 -6.46 6.30
N SER A 371 3.29 -6.42 6.91
CA SER A 371 4.18 -5.24 6.91
C SER A 371 4.57 -4.77 5.51
N ALA A 372 4.56 -5.66 4.51
CA ALA A 372 4.84 -5.30 3.12
C ALA A 372 3.88 -4.24 2.54
N ARG A 373 2.69 -4.06 3.13
CA ARG A 373 1.73 -3.02 2.71
C ARG A 373 2.08 -1.61 3.18
N PHE A 374 3.04 -1.47 4.10
CA PHE A 374 3.38 -0.23 4.79
C PHE A 374 4.84 0.17 4.56
N ILE A 375 5.20 1.42 4.83
CA ILE A 375 6.58 1.93 4.76
C ILE A 375 7.52 1.04 5.58
N ALA A 376 7.08 0.63 6.78
CA ALA A 376 7.80 -0.28 7.68
C ALA A 376 8.28 -1.58 7.00
N GLY A 377 7.58 -2.04 5.96
CA GLY A 377 7.97 -3.22 5.17
C GLY A 377 9.28 -3.05 4.40
N THR A 378 9.74 -1.84 4.17
CA THR A 378 11.05 -1.57 3.54
C THR A 378 12.20 -2.19 4.33
N HIS A 379 12.14 -2.16 5.67
CA HIS A 379 13.15 -2.76 6.57
C HIS A 379 13.28 -4.27 6.43
N ASN A 380 12.20 -4.95 6.08
CA ASN A 380 12.20 -6.41 5.87
C ASN A 380 12.57 -6.80 4.44
N THR A 381 12.47 -5.88 3.48
CA THR A 381 12.46 -6.18 2.04
C THR A 381 13.69 -5.62 1.32
N ALA A 382 14.01 -4.35 1.49
CA ALA A 382 14.94 -3.65 0.59
C ALA A 382 16.33 -4.29 0.51
N ALA A 383 16.97 -4.53 1.64
CA ALA A 383 18.32 -5.16 1.66
C ALA A 383 18.30 -6.59 1.06
N LYS A 384 17.22 -7.34 1.22
CA LYS A 384 17.08 -8.70 0.67
C LYS A 384 16.93 -8.68 -0.85
N VAL A 385 16.09 -7.79 -1.36
CA VAL A 385 15.89 -7.60 -2.79
C VAL A 385 17.19 -7.11 -3.42
N ALA A 386 17.81 -6.07 -2.87
CA ALA A 386 19.08 -5.54 -3.37
C ALA A 386 20.17 -6.62 -3.48
N ARG A 387 20.37 -7.43 -2.43
CA ARG A 387 21.32 -8.55 -2.50
C ARG A 387 20.94 -9.63 -3.51
N SER A 388 19.64 -9.88 -3.71
CA SER A 388 19.17 -10.88 -4.66
C SER A 388 19.40 -10.42 -6.10
N VAL A 389 19.05 -9.17 -6.40
CA VAL A 389 19.25 -8.63 -7.74
C VAL A 389 20.72 -8.37 -8.06
N ALA A 390 21.56 -8.10 -7.05
CA ALA A 390 23.02 -7.95 -7.19
C ALA A 390 23.76 -9.25 -7.57
N ARG A 391 23.15 -10.41 -7.28
CA ARG A 391 23.78 -11.70 -7.64
C ARG A 391 23.74 -11.87 -9.15
N ARG A 392 24.91 -12.03 -9.78
CA ARG A 392 25.01 -12.43 -11.18
C ARG A 392 24.28 -13.76 -11.35
N SER A 393 23.43 -13.86 -12.36
CA SER A 393 22.82 -15.13 -12.74
C SER A 393 23.96 -16.07 -13.14
N SER A 394 24.30 -17.03 -12.24
CA SER A 394 25.18 -18.13 -12.63
C SER A 394 24.46 -18.86 -13.76
N SER A 395 24.99 -18.76 -14.96
CA SER A 395 24.52 -19.51 -16.14
C SER A 395 24.41 -20.99 -15.75
N GLY A 396 23.18 -21.50 -15.76
CA GLY A 396 22.89 -22.92 -15.84
C GLY A 396 22.96 -23.74 -14.55
N ARG A 397 22.10 -23.48 -13.57
CA ARG A 397 21.51 -24.52 -12.73
C ARG A 397 20.08 -24.12 -12.39
N GLY A 398 19.13 -24.87 -12.97
CA GLY A 398 17.72 -24.68 -12.71
C GLY A 398 17.42 -24.80 -11.19
N ASN A 399 16.92 -23.73 -10.61
CA ASN A 399 16.22 -23.83 -9.34
C ASN A 399 14.92 -24.57 -9.62
N SER A 400 14.90 -25.86 -9.34
CA SER A 400 13.69 -26.64 -9.25
C SER A 400 12.74 -25.94 -8.27
N VAL A 401 11.65 -25.42 -8.79
CA VAL A 401 10.46 -25.06 -8.03
C VAL A 401 10.07 -26.32 -7.24
N PRO A 402 9.80 -26.27 -5.93
CA PRO A 402 9.33 -27.45 -5.21
C PRO A 402 8.12 -27.98 -5.95
N ALA A 403 8.22 -29.21 -6.46
CA ALA A 403 7.12 -29.95 -7.04
C ALA A 403 6.06 -30.15 -5.94
N GLY A 404 4.95 -29.42 -6.03
CA GLY A 404 3.88 -29.44 -5.02
C GLY A 404 2.72 -28.49 -5.32
N VAL A 405 2.79 -27.71 -6.38
CA VAL A 405 1.63 -26.89 -6.79
C VAL A 405 0.93 -27.61 -7.94
N GLY A 406 0.13 -28.63 -7.58
CA GLY A 406 -0.82 -29.23 -8.51
C GLY A 406 -1.78 -28.14 -9.04
N ARG A 407 -2.06 -28.18 -10.32
CA ARG A 407 -3.17 -27.41 -10.91
C ARG A 407 -4.44 -27.81 -10.18
N ILE A 408 -4.97 -26.91 -9.35
CA ILE A 408 -6.30 -27.07 -8.75
C ILE A 408 -7.30 -26.52 -9.77
N PRO A 409 -8.34 -27.29 -10.13
CA PRO A 409 -9.44 -26.79 -10.96
C PRO A 409 -10.10 -25.60 -10.27
N GLN A 410 -10.45 -24.58 -11.01
CA GLN A 410 -11.32 -23.49 -10.55
C GLN A 410 -12.64 -24.12 -10.07
N SER A 411 -12.83 -24.24 -8.78
CA SER A 411 -14.09 -24.67 -8.20
C SER A 411 -14.93 -23.43 -7.91
N SER A 412 -16.21 -23.56 -8.21
CA SER A 412 -17.31 -22.59 -8.08
C SER A 412 -17.61 -22.16 -6.63
N LYS A 413 -16.59 -21.97 -5.79
CA LYS A 413 -16.72 -21.51 -4.39
C LYS A 413 -16.33 -20.04 -4.17
N ASP A 414 -16.10 -19.28 -5.24
CA ASP A 414 -15.74 -17.85 -5.13
C ASP A 414 -16.89 -16.94 -4.64
N ALA A 415 -18.12 -17.45 -4.61
CA ALA A 415 -19.27 -16.68 -4.16
C ALA A 415 -19.41 -16.52 -2.63
N ALA A 416 -18.84 -17.43 -1.83
CA ALA A 416 -19.04 -17.45 -0.38
C ALA A 416 -18.04 -16.62 0.44
N TYR A 417 -16.95 -16.12 -0.18
CA TYR A 417 -15.91 -15.33 0.52
C TYR A 417 -16.04 -13.82 0.34
N GLN A 418 -17.11 -13.35 -0.29
CA GLN A 418 -17.38 -11.91 -0.43
C GLN A 418 -17.98 -11.26 0.83
N GLU A 419 -18.36 -12.03 1.85
CA GLU A 419 -19.10 -11.51 3.01
C GLU A 419 -18.27 -11.16 4.25
N THR A 420 -16.97 -11.40 4.31
CA THR A 420 -16.18 -11.23 5.56
C THR A 420 -14.89 -10.42 5.44
N ALA A 421 -14.79 -9.45 4.54
CA ALA A 421 -13.64 -8.53 4.55
C ALA A 421 -14.07 -7.07 4.33
#